data_9ed1e13036f8c38a050160b09262988d
#
_entry.id   9ed1e13036f8c38a050160b09262988d
#
_cell.length_a   1.000
_cell.length_b   1.000
_cell.length_c   1.000
_cell.angle_alpha   90.00
_cell.angle_beta   90.00
_cell.angle_gamma   90.00
#
_symmetry.space_group_name_H-M   'P 1'
#
loop_
_entity.id
_entity.type
_entity.pdbx_description
1 polymer ?
#
loop_
_entity_poly.entity_id
_entity_poly.type
_entity_poly.pdbx_seq_one_letter_code
_entity_poly.pdbx_strand_id
1 'polypeptide(L)'
;MGKSVSCNEFALLTFAGLAEVSLQEVAERKDITYQVDRLPNYDLVRCTFVPEDIFRLAKLRTVEDVFWLIASPQRVTVKKDLGKLDKLVCRRSLLKGLELKNRLFRPKKPKQPTFNCFIKQDRDRLVHRKEIANRLNSTVSANFPKWKNSDPAAIEIW
;
A
#
# COMPACT_ATOMS: atom_id res chain seq x y z
N MET A 1 8.75 21.24 0.52
CA MET A 1 7.37 21.13 1.05
C MET A 1 6.74 19.89 0.44
N GLY A 2 6.65 18.79 1.18
CA GLY A 2 5.99 17.58 0.72
C GLY A 2 4.49 17.82 0.63
N LYS A 3 3.89 17.62 -0.55
CA LYS A 3 2.44 17.62 -0.72
C LYS A 3 1.88 16.57 0.24
N SER A 4 0.97 16.98 1.12
CA SER A 4 0.20 16.02 1.93
C SER A 4 -0.54 15.10 0.96
N VAL A 5 -0.27 13.80 1.05
CA VAL A 5 -1.01 12.78 0.29
C VAL A 5 -2.48 12.94 0.66
N SER A 6 -3.33 13.13 -0.33
CA SER A 6 -4.76 13.23 -0.09
C SER A 6 -5.24 11.91 0.50
N CYS A 7 -6.20 11.98 1.41
CA CYS A 7 -6.58 10.84 2.25
C CYS A 7 -7.28 9.67 1.53
N ASN A 8 -7.25 9.61 0.20
CA ASN A 8 -8.03 8.67 -0.62
C ASN A 8 -7.22 8.14 -1.81
N GLU A 9 -5.91 8.00 -1.68
CA GLU A 9 -5.07 7.44 -2.73
C GLU A 9 -4.92 5.93 -2.58
N PHE A 10 -5.09 5.22 -3.69
CA PHE A 10 -4.94 3.78 -3.82
C PHE A 10 -3.92 3.44 -4.89
N ALA A 11 -3.32 2.29 -4.76
CA ALA A 11 -2.52 1.69 -5.80
C ALA A 11 -3.15 0.35 -6.19
N LEU A 12 -3.43 0.19 -7.46
CA LEU A 12 -3.92 -1.04 -8.05
C LEU A 12 -2.74 -1.74 -8.70
N LEU A 13 -2.47 -2.97 -8.29
CA LEU A 13 -1.44 -3.81 -8.89
C LEU A 13 -2.08 -4.65 -9.98
N THR A 14 -1.54 -4.57 -11.18
CA THR A 14 -1.99 -5.39 -12.32
C THR A 14 -0.80 -5.97 -13.06
N PHE A 15 -0.99 -7.00 -13.87
CA PHE A 15 0.07 -7.55 -14.72
C PHE A 15 0.57 -6.50 -15.70
N ALA A 16 1.85 -6.58 -16.06
CA ALA A 16 2.46 -5.65 -17.00
C ALA A 16 1.69 -5.61 -18.33
N GLY A 17 1.36 -4.42 -18.79
CA GLY A 17 0.58 -4.17 -20.01
C GLY A 17 -0.94 -4.17 -19.83
N LEU A 18 -1.48 -4.47 -18.64
CA LEU A 18 -2.92 -4.45 -18.37
C LEU A 18 -3.42 -3.18 -17.69
N ALA A 19 -2.54 -2.18 -17.47
CA ALA A 19 -2.93 -0.94 -16.80
C ALA A 19 -4.11 -0.24 -17.49
N GLU A 20 -4.12 -0.19 -18.82
CA GLU A 20 -5.18 0.46 -19.59
C GLU A 20 -6.52 -0.27 -19.44
N VAL A 21 -6.51 -1.60 -19.40
CA VAL A 21 -7.71 -2.42 -19.20
C VAL A 21 -8.25 -2.22 -17.77
N SER A 22 -7.37 -2.22 -16.78
CA SER A 22 -7.75 -1.94 -15.39
C SER A 22 -8.29 -0.52 -15.24
N LEU A 23 -7.71 0.45 -15.96
CA LEU A 23 -8.21 1.82 -15.99
C LEU A 23 -9.58 1.93 -16.62
N GLN A 24 -9.88 1.19 -17.69
CA GLN A 24 -11.23 1.16 -18.28
C GLN A 24 -12.26 0.63 -17.29
N GLU A 25 -11.94 -0.44 -16.56
CA GLU A 25 -12.80 -0.98 -15.52
C GLU A 25 -13.05 0.03 -14.38
N VAL A 26 -12.04 0.86 -14.09
CA VAL A 26 -12.12 1.92 -13.07
C VAL A 26 -12.79 3.18 -13.62
N ALA A 27 -12.50 3.55 -14.89
CA ALA A 27 -12.87 4.81 -15.55
C ALA A 27 -14.29 4.84 -16.14
N GLU A 28 -15.10 3.80 -15.97
CA GLU A 28 -16.55 3.93 -16.13
C GLU A 28 -17.13 5.06 -15.27
N ARG A 29 -16.24 5.85 -14.63
CA ARG A 29 -16.50 6.96 -13.70
C ARG A 29 -15.71 8.20 -14.04
N LYS A 30 -16.44 9.27 -14.19
CA LYS A 30 -16.02 10.54 -14.77
C LYS A 30 -14.95 11.34 -14.01
N ASP A 31 -14.49 10.99 -12.80
CA ASP A 31 -13.69 11.91 -11.98
C ASP A 31 -12.48 11.24 -11.27
N ILE A 32 -11.82 10.27 -11.91
CA ILE A 32 -10.65 9.62 -11.33
C ILE A 32 -9.38 10.20 -11.93
N THR A 33 -8.57 10.84 -11.10
CA THR A 33 -7.19 11.14 -11.46
C THR A 33 -6.34 9.90 -11.24
N TYR A 34 -5.50 9.56 -12.21
CA TYR A 34 -4.63 8.40 -12.11
C TYR A 34 -3.22 8.69 -12.63
N GLN A 35 -2.28 7.87 -12.20
CA GLN A 35 -0.92 7.81 -12.69
C GLN A 35 -0.50 6.35 -12.79
N VAL A 36 0.15 5.96 -13.88
CA VAL A 36 0.67 4.60 -14.09
C VAL A 36 2.18 4.60 -13.91
N ASP A 37 2.66 3.77 -12.99
CA ASP A 37 4.08 3.46 -12.83
C ASP A 37 4.32 2.07 -13.42
N ARG A 38 5.06 1.98 -14.53
CA ARG A 38 5.35 0.72 -15.20
C ARG A 38 6.57 0.06 -14.59
N LEU A 39 6.40 -1.18 -14.11
CA LEU A 39 7.45 -2.02 -13.56
C LEU A 39 7.67 -3.23 -14.49
N PRO A 40 8.80 -3.94 -14.43
CA PRO A 40 9.11 -5.02 -15.37
C PRO A 40 8.05 -6.13 -15.45
N ASN A 41 7.42 -6.48 -14.35
CA ASN A 41 6.45 -7.58 -14.28
C ASN A 41 5.04 -7.14 -13.90
N TYR A 42 4.85 -5.88 -13.54
CA TYR A 42 3.60 -5.34 -13.04
C TYR A 42 3.46 -3.88 -13.44
N ASP A 43 2.23 -3.44 -13.61
CA ASP A 43 1.89 -2.03 -13.64
C ASP A 43 1.26 -1.65 -12.30
N LEU A 44 1.63 -0.49 -11.75
CA LEU A 44 1.04 0.07 -10.55
C LEU A 44 0.23 1.31 -10.93
N VAL A 45 -1.09 1.20 -10.88
CA VAL A 45 -1.99 2.31 -11.18
C VAL A 45 -2.33 3.02 -9.88
N ARG A 46 -1.80 4.23 -9.69
CA ARG A 46 -2.18 5.09 -8.57
C ARG A 46 -3.39 5.91 -8.94
N CYS A 47 -4.41 5.87 -8.11
CA CYS A 47 -5.68 6.55 -8.35
C CYS A 47 -6.27 7.11 -7.06
N THR A 48 -7.11 8.13 -7.21
CA THR A 48 -7.84 8.75 -6.10
C THR A 48 -9.30 8.36 -6.18
N PHE A 49 -9.85 7.85 -5.08
CA PHE A 49 -11.26 7.51 -4.97
C PHE A 49 -11.96 8.33 -3.90
N VAL A 50 -13.22 8.62 -4.12
CA VAL A 50 -14.07 9.13 -3.05
C VAL A 50 -14.46 7.98 -2.10
N PRO A 51 -14.64 8.26 -0.78
CA PRO A 51 -14.91 7.21 0.22
C PRO A 51 -16.12 6.34 -0.07
N GLU A 52 -17.13 6.88 -0.76
CA GLU A 52 -18.37 6.21 -1.13
C GLU A 52 -18.15 5.12 -2.18
N ASP A 53 -17.16 5.32 -3.05
CA ASP A 53 -16.86 4.41 -4.16
C ASP A 53 -15.86 3.30 -3.80
N ILE A 54 -15.30 3.32 -2.60
CA ILE A 54 -14.27 2.38 -2.17
C ILE A 54 -14.72 0.89 -2.25
N PHE A 55 -16.01 0.62 -2.03
CA PHE A 55 -16.57 -0.73 -2.15
C PHE A 55 -16.50 -1.31 -3.56
N ARG A 56 -16.31 -0.47 -4.55
CA ARG A 56 -16.22 -0.88 -5.95
C ARG A 56 -14.81 -1.37 -6.30
N LEU A 57 -13.78 -0.93 -5.54
CA LEU A 57 -12.41 -1.45 -5.67
C LEU A 57 -12.35 -2.94 -5.39
N ALA A 58 -13.15 -3.44 -4.46
CA ALA A 58 -13.23 -4.87 -4.15
C ALA A 58 -13.89 -5.73 -5.26
N LYS A 59 -14.42 -5.10 -6.31
CA LYS A 59 -15.09 -5.78 -7.44
C LYS A 59 -14.29 -5.70 -8.74
N LEU A 60 -13.09 -5.13 -8.72
CA LEU A 60 -12.23 -5.08 -9.89
C LEU A 60 -11.75 -6.49 -10.25
N ARG A 61 -11.82 -6.85 -11.53
CA ARG A 61 -11.48 -8.19 -12.04
C ARG A 61 -10.11 -8.24 -12.70
N THR A 62 -9.62 -7.10 -13.17
CA THR A 62 -8.35 -6.98 -13.90
C THR A 62 -7.19 -6.60 -13.00
N VAL A 63 -7.45 -6.46 -11.69
CA VAL A 63 -6.50 -6.04 -10.67
C VAL A 63 -6.15 -7.23 -9.79
N GLU A 64 -4.87 -7.50 -9.60
CA GLU A 64 -4.35 -8.56 -8.73
C GLU A 64 -4.53 -8.19 -7.26
N ASP A 65 -4.12 -6.94 -6.91
CA ASP A 65 -4.20 -6.43 -5.55
C ASP A 65 -4.60 -4.95 -5.52
N VAL A 66 -5.24 -4.55 -4.44
CA VAL A 66 -5.60 -3.15 -4.15
C VAL A 66 -4.94 -2.72 -2.85
N PHE A 67 -4.08 -1.71 -2.93
CA PHE A 67 -3.39 -1.15 -1.79
C PHE A 67 -3.92 0.22 -1.41
N TRP A 68 -4.03 0.46 -0.12
CA TRP A 68 -4.16 1.80 0.43
C TRP A 68 -2.79 2.45 0.50
N LEU A 69 -2.59 3.59 -0.16
CA LEU A 69 -1.34 4.33 -0.11
C LEU A 69 -1.22 5.10 1.20
N ILE A 70 -0.30 4.68 2.06
CA ILE A 70 0.00 5.36 3.33
C ILE A 70 1.06 6.45 3.18
N ALA A 71 1.83 6.41 2.10
CA ALA A 71 2.86 7.38 1.77
C ALA A 71 3.15 7.38 0.27
N SER A 72 3.67 8.49 -0.24
CA SER A 72 4.18 8.55 -1.61
C SER A 72 5.35 7.57 -1.79
N PRO A 73 5.44 6.90 -2.95
CA PRO A 73 6.56 6.00 -3.26
C PRO A 73 7.91 6.69 -3.06
N GLN A 74 8.83 6.01 -2.39
CA GLN A 74 10.18 6.49 -2.15
C GLN A 74 11.18 5.51 -2.74
N ARG A 75 12.23 6.02 -3.35
CA ARG A 75 13.31 5.20 -3.86
C ARG A 75 14.32 4.95 -2.73
N VAL A 76 14.49 3.68 -2.38
CA VAL A 76 15.51 3.22 -1.41
C VAL A 76 16.59 2.49 -2.20
N THR A 77 17.74 3.12 -2.38
CA THR A 77 18.85 2.58 -3.21
C THR A 77 20.07 2.20 -2.38
N VAL A 78 20.30 2.89 -1.28
CA VAL A 78 21.45 2.69 -0.40
C VAL A 78 21.02 2.63 1.06
N LYS A 79 21.88 2.05 1.92
CA LYS A 79 21.55 1.85 3.36
C LYS A 79 21.16 3.14 4.09
N LYS A 80 21.76 4.28 3.76
CA LYS A 80 21.39 5.57 4.36
C LYS A 80 19.94 6.00 4.08
N ASP A 81 19.32 5.46 3.01
CA ASP A 81 17.93 5.76 2.68
C ASP A 81 16.94 5.03 3.59
N LEU A 82 17.37 3.99 4.32
CA LEU A 82 16.51 3.24 5.24
C LEU A 82 15.85 4.14 6.29
N GLY A 83 16.54 5.20 6.74
CA GLY A 83 15.96 6.17 7.67
C GLY A 83 14.76 6.96 7.10
N LYS A 84 14.59 7.00 5.78
CA LYS A 84 13.43 7.62 5.14
C LYS A 84 12.15 6.82 5.39
N LEU A 85 12.27 5.49 5.54
CA LEU A 85 11.15 4.58 5.77
C LEU A 85 10.42 4.89 7.08
N ASP A 86 11.16 5.31 8.12
CA ASP A 86 10.57 5.65 9.42
C ASP A 86 9.55 6.79 9.33
N LYS A 87 9.80 7.73 8.39
CA LYS A 87 8.93 8.89 8.16
C LYS A 87 7.70 8.54 7.32
N LEU A 88 7.76 7.44 6.56
CA LEU A 88 6.65 7.00 5.72
C LEU A 88 5.57 6.29 6.54
N VAL A 89 5.98 5.53 7.54
CA VAL A 89 5.09 4.73 8.39
C VAL A 89 4.54 5.59 9.52
N CYS A 90 3.56 6.42 9.21
CA CYS A 90 2.93 7.26 10.22
C CYS A 90 1.71 6.55 10.82
N ARG A 91 1.57 6.67 12.16
CA ARG A 91 0.49 6.04 12.93
C ARG A 91 -0.90 6.40 12.40
N ARG A 92 -1.13 7.66 12.05
CA ARG A 92 -2.42 8.15 11.55
C ARG A 92 -2.80 7.47 10.22
N SER A 93 -1.85 7.35 9.30
CA SER A 93 -2.09 6.73 7.99
C SER A 93 -2.41 5.25 8.11
N LEU A 94 -1.68 4.51 8.96
CA LEU A 94 -1.96 3.10 9.22
C LEU A 94 -3.33 2.86 9.87
N LEU A 95 -3.71 3.68 10.86
CA LEU A 95 -5.03 3.57 11.50
C LEU A 95 -6.15 3.85 10.51
N LYS A 96 -5.99 4.82 9.63
CA LYS A 96 -6.97 5.13 8.59
C LYS A 96 -7.08 3.99 7.56
N GLY A 97 -5.97 3.41 7.12
CA GLY A 97 -5.98 2.23 6.27
C GLY A 97 -6.68 1.03 6.91
N LEU A 98 -6.43 0.79 8.20
CA LEU A 98 -7.13 -0.26 8.97
C LEU A 98 -8.63 0.01 9.07
N GLU A 99 -9.04 1.25 9.32
CA GLU A 99 -10.45 1.63 9.36
C GLU A 99 -11.13 1.36 8.01
N LEU A 100 -10.51 1.76 6.91
CA LEU A 100 -11.01 1.51 5.56
C LEU A 100 -11.12 0.01 5.27
N LYS A 101 -10.09 -0.77 5.62
CA LYS A 101 -10.14 -2.24 5.48
C LYS A 101 -11.30 -2.83 6.27
N ASN A 102 -11.53 -2.39 7.49
CA ASN A 102 -12.62 -2.87 8.34
C ASN A 102 -14.01 -2.50 7.76
N ARG A 103 -14.13 -1.34 7.11
CA ARG A 103 -15.36 -0.94 6.41
C ARG A 103 -15.62 -1.82 5.20
N LEU A 104 -14.58 -2.12 4.40
CA LEU A 104 -14.70 -2.93 3.18
C LEU A 104 -15.03 -4.40 3.46
N PHE A 105 -14.35 -5.01 4.39
CA PHE A 105 -14.37 -6.46 4.57
C PHE A 105 -15.08 -6.92 5.83
N ARG A 106 -15.52 -6.00 6.70
CA ARG A 106 -16.20 -6.29 7.99
C ARG A 106 -15.56 -7.47 8.76
N PRO A 107 -14.23 -7.52 8.90
CA PRO A 107 -13.59 -8.65 9.57
C PRO A 107 -14.05 -8.72 11.03
N LYS A 108 -14.15 -9.93 11.56
CA LYS A 108 -14.26 -10.11 13.02
C LYS A 108 -13.02 -9.45 13.62
N LYS A 109 -13.19 -8.41 14.44
CA LYS A 109 -12.08 -7.66 15.02
C LYS A 109 -11.18 -8.62 15.80
N PRO A 110 -9.93 -8.82 15.42
CA PRO A 110 -9.01 -9.59 16.25
C PRO A 110 -8.81 -8.86 17.57
N LYS A 111 -8.70 -9.59 18.68
CA LYS A 111 -8.42 -9.00 20.01
C LYS A 111 -7.13 -8.18 19.99
N GLN A 112 -6.18 -8.60 19.17
CA GLN A 112 -4.89 -7.96 18.97
C GLN A 112 -4.54 -8.02 17.47
N PRO A 113 -4.45 -6.87 16.76
CA PRO A 113 -4.08 -6.85 15.36
C PRO A 113 -2.69 -7.44 15.13
N THR A 114 -2.57 -8.23 14.08
CA THR A 114 -1.28 -8.74 13.59
C THR A 114 -0.90 -8.01 12.31
N PHE A 115 0.40 -7.86 12.07
CA PHE A 115 0.92 -7.21 10.85
C PHE A 115 2.12 -7.97 10.29
N ASN A 116 2.39 -7.77 9.02
CA ASN A 116 3.62 -8.17 8.36
C ASN A 116 3.99 -7.15 7.27
N CYS A 117 5.30 -6.98 7.04
CA CYS A 117 5.80 -6.09 5.99
C CYS A 117 6.42 -6.92 4.87
N PHE A 118 5.89 -6.74 3.67
CA PHE A 118 6.36 -7.39 2.45
C PHE A 118 7.10 -6.38 1.58
N ILE A 119 8.12 -6.84 0.87
CA ILE A 119 8.90 -6.02 -0.04
C ILE A 119 8.88 -6.64 -1.42
N LYS A 120 8.17 -6.00 -2.35
CA LYS A 120 8.35 -6.24 -3.78
C LYS A 120 9.53 -5.37 -4.23
N GLN A 121 10.60 -5.99 -4.68
CA GLN A 121 11.82 -5.30 -5.10
C GLN A 121 12.16 -5.68 -6.53
N ASP A 122 12.41 -4.67 -7.33
CA ASP A 122 13.03 -4.82 -8.63
C ASP A 122 14.54 -5.12 -8.52
N ARG A 123 15.17 -5.61 -9.59
CA ARG A 123 16.54 -6.11 -9.61
C ARG A 123 17.56 -5.06 -9.16
N ASP A 124 18.70 -5.53 -8.72
CA ASP A 124 19.97 -4.81 -8.50
C ASP A 124 19.94 -3.62 -7.53
N ARG A 125 19.68 -3.90 -6.24
CA ARG A 125 19.78 -2.90 -5.19
C ARG A 125 20.85 -3.28 -4.16
N LEU A 126 21.55 -2.27 -3.66
CA LEU A 126 22.57 -2.40 -2.61
C LEU A 126 21.96 -2.69 -1.22
N VAL A 127 20.63 -2.62 -1.10
CA VAL A 127 19.92 -2.90 0.15
C VAL A 127 19.08 -4.15 -0.01
N HIS A 128 19.30 -5.13 0.86
CA HIS A 128 18.56 -6.39 0.83
C HIS A 128 17.11 -6.21 1.28
N ARG A 129 16.18 -6.94 0.65
CA ARG A 129 14.75 -6.97 1.04
C ARG A 129 14.55 -7.17 2.53
N LYS A 130 15.33 -8.08 3.13
CA LYS A 130 15.27 -8.39 4.56
C LYS A 130 15.61 -7.18 5.44
N GLU A 131 16.57 -6.35 5.04
CA GLU A 131 16.93 -5.14 5.79
C GLU A 131 15.80 -4.11 5.76
N ILE A 132 15.17 -3.92 4.58
CA ILE A 132 14.01 -3.05 4.43
C ILE A 132 12.83 -3.55 5.26
N ALA A 133 12.50 -4.84 5.14
CA ALA A 133 11.41 -5.46 5.91
C ALA A 133 11.64 -5.36 7.42
N ASN A 134 12.84 -5.65 7.89
CA ASN A 134 13.20 -5.53 9.30
C ASN A 134 13.07 -4.08 9.81
N ARG A 135 13.48 -3.10 9.02
CA ARG A 135 13.34 -1.69 9.38
C ARG A 135 11.89 -1.28 9.48
N LEU A 136 11.06 -1.65 8.50
CA LEU A 136 9.62 -1.39 8.52
C LEU A 136 8.94 -2.09 9.69
N ASN A 137 9.24 -3.37 9.94
CA ASN A 137 8.71 -4.11 11.08
C ASN A 137 9.03 -3.43 12.40
N SER A 138 10.27 -2.98 12.58
CA SER A 138 10.70 -2.24 13.78
C SER A 138 9.94 -0.91 13.92
N THR A 139 9.77 -0.18 12.83
CA THR A 139 9.05 1.10 12.83
C THR A 139 7.57 0.91 13.15
N VAL A 140 6.92 -0.12 12.58
CA VAL A 140 5.52 -0.44 12.89
C VAL A 140 5.39 -0.86 14.35
N SER A 141 6.27 -1.73 14.87
CA SER A 141 6.25 -2.17 16.28
C SER A 141 6.43 -1.01 17.24
N ALA A 142 7.30 -0.06 16.93
CA ALA A 142 7.48 1.15 17.73
C ALA A 142 6.21 2.03 17.77
N ASN A 143 5.53 2.19 16.62
CA ASN A 143 4.28 2.95 16.53
C ASN A 143 3.08 2.23 17.15
N PHE A 144 3.09 0.88 17.16
CA PHE A 144 2.00 0.04 17.62
C PHE A 144 2.51 -1.10 18.52
N PRO A 145 2.91 -0.82 19.79
CA PRO A 145 3.50 -1.84 20.66
C PRO A 145 2.59 -3.04 20.96
N LYS A 146 1.28 -2.86 20.79
CA LYS A 146 0.28 -3.93 20.98
C LYS A 146 0.05 -4.80 19.74
N TRP A 147 0.58 -4.42 18.59
CA TRP A 147 0.46 -5.22 17.38
C TRP A 147 1.54 -6.30 17.35
N LYS A 148 1.19 -7.51 16.91
CA LYS A 148 2.15 -8.60 16.77
C LYS A 148 2.56 -8.78 15.32
N ASN A 149 3.86 -8.92 15.06
CA ASN A 149 4.34 -9.37 13.77
C ASN A 149 4.06 -10.87 13.63
N SER A 150 3.36 -11.28 12.58
CA SER A 150 3.04 -12.68 12.29
C SER A 150 2.76 -12.90 10.80
N ASP A 151 2.92 -14.13 10.37
CA ASP A 151 2.53 -14.60 9.04
C ASP A 151 1.66 -15.85 9.22
N PRO A 152 0.41 -15.88 8.77
CA PRO A 152 -0.31 -14.80 8.09
C PRO A 152 -0.67 -13.64 9.03
N ALA A 153 -0.80 -12.44 8.46
CA ALA A 153 -1.12 -11.21 9.17
C ALA A 153 -2.51 -10.68 8.81
N ALA A 154 -3.15 -10.01 9.78
CA ALA A 154 -4.41 -9.30 9.52
C ALA A 154 -4.19 -8.02 8.70
N ILE A 155 -2.98 -7.43 8.78
CA ILE A 155 -2.58 -6.21 8.07
C ILE A 155 -1.28 -6.52 7.34
N GLU A 156 -1.30 -6.37 6.03
CA GLU A 156 -0.10 -6.49 5.19
C GLU A 156 0.32 -5.09 4.74
N ILE A 157 1.59 -4.79 4.89
CA ILE A 157 2.24 -3.53 4.47
C ILE A 157 3.23 -3.88 3.37
N TRP A 158 2.99 -3.35 2.18
CA TRP A 158 3.80 -3.62 0.99
C TRP A 158 4.61 -2.41 0.57
#